data_b4de9c58733ad5fb8c7a86897dd49b0b
#
_entry.id   b4de9c58733ad5fb8c7a86897dd49b0b
#
_cell.length_a   1.000
_cell.length_b   1.000
_cell.length_c   1.000
_cell.angle_alpha   90.00
_cell.angle_beta   90.00
_cell.angle_gamma   90.00
#
_symmetry.space_group_name_H-M   'P 1'
#
loop_
_entity.id
_entity.type
_entity.pdbx_description
1 polymer ?
#
loop_
_entity_poly.entity_id
_entity_poly.type
_entity_poly.pdbx_seq_one_letter_code
_entity_poly.pdbx_strand_id
1 'polypeptide(L)'
;VCALIAAELHVPAAEKLAGGPFVVNVGPRSATLVWIVGAGEATLGTEPGKADKTAPVLRTEKVAYTGLQPGTRYYYDVKGCDDGRGSFQTAPRESADFQFAVFGDTRTRHDMHRRVVAAVLKHGMPDFVLHTGDLVADGADPALWPIFFDIERELLRNVAFYPSLGNHERNNPRFYDFFNLTLPYYSFDWGKAHFIVLCSDIGNAATSQAARVSFWNEQVRWLEEDLAKSQNADFRFLTAHHPPITAVARRQGDNPEMAALMPLFEKQHLTAGFFGHDHNYQHYLKNGVHYVTTGGGGAPLYDVDKPPAGITQKVISAENFVSVKVTGKSAQLEASGLDGSVLDRIDFKP
;
A
#
# COMPACT_ATOMS: atom_id res chain seq x y z
N VAL A 1 4.66 11.96 64.92
CA VAL A 1 5.60 11.62 63.83
C VAL A 1 4.77 10.96 62.75
N CYS A 2 4.32 11.75 61.75
CA CYS A 2 3.67 11.20 60.57
C CYS A 2 4.79 10.79 59.56
N ALA A 3 4.90 9.52 59.31
CA ALA A 3 5.73 9.01 58.19
C ALA A 3 4.98 9.27 56.89
N LEU A 4 5.50 10.18 56.06
CA LEU A 4 5.11 10.31 54.66
C LEU A 4 5.67 9.08 53.91
N ILE A 5 4.77 8.17 53.54
CA ILE A 5 5.08 7.13 52.56
C ILE A 5 5.11 7.83 51.19
N ALA A 6 6.30 8.07 50.70
CA ALA A 6 6.48 8.47 49.29
C ALA A 6 6.08 7.25 48.41
N ALA A 7 4.90 7.30 47.82
CA ALA A 7 4.57 6.37 46.75
C ALA A 7 5.51 6.68 45.58
N GLU A 8 6.49 5.82 45.29
CA GLU A 8 7.22 5.85 44.06
C GLU A 8 6.22 5.72 42.92
N LEU A 9 6.06 6.79 42.16
CA LEU A 9 5.33 6.74 40.88
C LEU A 9 6.10 5.77 39.96
N HIS A 10 5.59 4.56 39.87
CA HIS A 10 6.10 3.57 38.93
C HIS A 10 5.79 4.10 37.53
N VAL A 11 6.76 4.71 36.89
CA VAL A 11 6.69 5.04 35.44
C VAL A 11 6.79 3.70 34.72
N PRO A 12 5.74 3.25 34.02
CA PRO A 12 5.82 2.00 33.29
C PRO A 12 6.97 2.10 32.26
N ALA A 13 7.72 1.02 32.08
CA ALA A 13 8.75 0.94 31.04
C ALA A 13 8.12 1.27 29.69
N ALA A 14 8.87 2.00 28.84
CA ALA A 14 8.42 2.34 27.50
C ALA A 14 8.06 1.06 26.72
N GLU A 15 6.90 1.05 26.07
CA GLU A 15 6.49 -0.08 25.25
C GLU A 15 7.37 -0.19 24.01
N LYS A 16 7.86 -1.39 23.74
CA LYS A 16 8.70 -1.65 22.56
C LYS A 16 7.79 -1.75 21.33
N LEU A 17 8.00 -0.85 20.38
CA LEU A 17 7.31 -0.90 19.11
C LEU A 17 7.81 -2.07 18.25
N ALA A 18 6.88 -2.87 17.75
CA ALA A 18 7.10 -3.86 16.71
C ALA A 18 6.80 -3.29 15.31
N GLY A 19 6.15 -2.12 15.26
CA GLY A 19 5.85 -1.39 14.02
C GLY A 19 5.24 -0.03 14.28
N GLY A 20 5.49 0.92 13.41
CA GLY A 20 4.95 2.28 13.52
C GLY A 20 5.75 3.18 14.48
N PRO A 21 5.13 4.30 14.94
CA PRO A 21 3.77 4.72 14.56
C PRO A 21 3.67 5.14 13.10
N PHE A 22 2.49 4.99 12.50
CA PHE A 22 2.19 5.40 11.13
C PHE A 22 0.74 5.86 10.98
N VAL A 23 0.42 6.48 9.85
CA VAL A 23 -0.88 7.10 9.65
C VAL A 23 -1.60 6.49 8.45
N VAL A 24 -2.85 6.10 8.67
CA VAL A 24 -3.74 5.51 7.67
C VAL A 24 -5.08 6.25 7.62
N ASN A 25 -5.89 5.95 6.61
CA ASN A 25 -7.23 6.54 6.43
C ASN A 25 -7.18 8.08 6.49
N VAL A 26 -6.16 8.66 5.86
CA VAL A 26 -6.00 10.11 5.82
C VAL A 26 -7.00 10.70 4.86
N GLY A 27 -7.85 11.57 5.37
CA GLY A 27 -8.76 12.38 4.59
C GLY A 27 -8.48 13.87 4.78
N PRO A 28 -9.31 14.75 4.20
CA PRO A 28 -9.14 16.20 4.38
C PRO A 28 -9.31 16.68 5.83
N ARG A 29 -10.08 15.94 6.63
CA ARG A 29 -10.41 16.35 8.01
C ARG A 29 -10.24 15.23 9.03
N SER A 30 -9.60 14.13 8.66
CA SER A 30 -9.44 12.96 9.53
C SER A 30 -8.14 12.22 9.22
N ALA A 31 -7.66 11.48 10.20
CA ALA A 31 -6.56 10.52 10.07
C ALA A 31 -6.64 9.51 11.22
N THR A 32 -6.12 8.32 11.03
CA THR A 32 -5.95 7.33 12.09
C THR A 32 -4.46 7.07 12.30
N LEU A 33 -3.99 7.35 13.51
CA LEU A 33 -2.64 7.00 13.94
C LEU A 33 -2.67 5.57 14.48
N VAL A 34 -1.75 4.74 14.00
CA VAL A 34 -1.65 3.31 14.34
C VAL A 34 -0.22 3.00 14.79
N TRP A 35 -0.08 2.14 15.79
CA TRP A 35 1.21 1.55 16.16
C TRP A 35 1.03 0.12 16.64
N ILE A 36 2.07 -0.68 16.47
CA ILE A 36 2.09 -2.10 16.78
C ILE A 36 3.05 -2.31 17.96
N VAL A 37 2.55 -2.88 19.02
CA VAL A 37 3.31 -3.19 20.23
C VAL A 37 3.67 -4.68 20.24
N GLY A 38 4.92 -4.98 20.55
CA GLY A 38 5.37 -6.33 20.82
C GLY A 38 4.92 -6.73 22.26
N ALA A 39 3.87 -7.55 22.34
CA ALA A 39 3.24 -7.95 23.61
C ALA A 39 3.82 -9.26 24.21
N GLY A 40 5.01 -9.65 23.75
CA GLY A 40 5.68 -10.88 24.19
C GLY A 40 5.76 -11.95 23.10
N GLU A 41 5.95 -13.20 23.50
CA GLU A 41 6.07 -14.35 22.60
C GLU A 41 5.16 -15.49 23.08
N ALA A 42 4.59 -16.22 22.12
CA ALA A 42 3.86 -17.45 22.36
C ALA A 42 4.72 -18.64 21.87
N THR A 43 4.80 -19.68 22.68
CA THR A 43 5.52 -20.91 22.35
C THR A 43 4.56 -22.08 22.24
N LEU A 44 4.83 -22.99 21.31
CA LEU A 44 4.09 -24.23 21.11
C LEU A 44 5.08 -25.38 21.00
N GLY A 45 4.81 -26.49 21.69
CA GLY A 45 5.60 -27.69 21.65
C GLY A 45 4.77 -28.94 21.94
N THR A 46 5.33 -30.11 21.63
CA THR A 46 4.70 -31.41 21.84
C THR A 46 4.94 -31.96 23.27
N GLU A 47 5.85 -31.35 24.03
CA GLU A 47 6.15 -31.72 25.43
C GLU A 47 6.15 -30.45 26.33
N PRO A 48 5.75 -30.57 27.60
CA PRO A 48 5.80 -29.46 28.54
C PRO A 48 7.21 -28.87 28.67
N GLY A 49 7.35 -27.55 28.51
CA GLY A 49 8.62 -26.83 28.63
C GLY A 49 9.56 -26.94 27.44
N LYS A 50 9.20 -27.69 26.37
CA LYS A 50 9.92 -27.69 25.11
C LYS A 50 9.16 -26.99 24.02
N ALA A 51 9.73 -25.92 23.48
CA ALA A 51 9.14 -25.13 22.40
C ALA A 51 9.68 -25.62 21.04
N ASP A 52 8.79 -26.12 20.19
CA ASP A 52 9.10 -26.45 18.79
C ASP A 52 8.90 -25.24 17.86
N LYS A 53 8.03 -24.32 18.28
CA LYS A 53 7.70 -23.08 17.56
C LYS A 53 7.58 -21.91 18.53
N THR A 54 8.06 -20.76 18.10
CA THR A 54 7.88 -19.49 18.80
C THR A 54 7.37 -18.45 17.83
N ALA A 55 6.41 -17.64 18.26
CA ALA A 55 5.87 -16.56 17.45
C ALA A 55 5.69 -15.30 18.31
N PRO A 56 5.97 -14.08 17.78
CA PRO A 56 5.70 -12.84 18.49
C PRO A 56 4.20 -12.62 18.64
N VAL A 57 3.80 -12.10 19.80
CA VAL A 57 2.44 -11.60 20.06
C VAL A 57 2.45 -10.12 19.71
N LEU A 58 1.63 -9.72 18.74
CA LEU A 58 1.48 -8.34 18.30
C LEU A 58 0.14 -7.79 18.72
N ARG A 59 0.14 -6.57 19.24
CA ARG A 59 -1.07 -5.82 19.61
C ARG A 59 -1.11 -4.52 18.84
N THR A 60 -2.21 -4.26 18.15
CA THR A 60 -2.44 -3.01 17.41
C THR A 60 -3.12 -2.00 18.30
N GLU A 61 -2.54 -0.82 18.41
CA GLU A 61 -3.11 0.35 19.05
C GLU A 61 -3.43 1.42 18.03
N LYS A 62 -4.53 2.16 18.20
CA LYS A 62 -4.96 3.16 17.23
C LYS A 62 -5.76 4.28 17.87
N VAL A 63 -5.57 5.49 17.32
CA VAL A 63 -6.31 6.70 17.67
C VAL A 63 -6.79 7.40 16.40
N ALA A 64 -8.11 7.58 16.27
CA ALA A 64 -8.70 8.35 15.18
C ALA A 64 -8.82 9.84 15.57
N TYR A 65 -8.36 10.69 14.66
CA TYR A 65 -8.50 12.14 14.76
C TYR A 65 -9.50 12.65 13.73
N THR A 66 -10.37 13.56 14.16
CA THR A 66 -11.37 14.22 13.31
C THR A 66 -11.30 15.74 13.49
N GLY A 67 -11.95 16.50 12.61
CA GLY A 67 -11.95 17.96 12.68
C GLY A 67 -10.63 18.61 12.29
N LEU A 68 -9.73 17.87 11.65
CA LEU A 68 -8.46 18.39 11.16
C LEU A 68 -8.67 19.43 10.05
N GLN A 69 -7.65 20.26 9.80
CA GLN A 69 -7.64 21.20 8.68
C GLN A 69 -7.13 20.51 7.41
N PRO A 70 -7.77 20.70 6.24
CA PRO A 70 -7.31 20.14 4.97
C PRO A 70 -5.92 20.70 4.56
N GLY A 71 -5.14 19.89 3.86
CA GLY A 71 -3.84 20.28 3.32
C GLY A 71 -2.81 20.73 4.38
N THR A 72 -2.97 20.26 5.61
CA THR A 72 -2.19 20.73 6.76
C THR A 72 -1.27 19.63 7.26
N ARG A 73 0.00 19.98 7.51
CA ARG A 73 0.96 19.07 8.13
C ARG A 73 0.77 19.05 9.64
N TYR A 74 0.60 17.84 10.17
CA TYR A 74 0.50 17.55 11.59
C TYR A 74 1.70 16.76 12.07
N TYR A 75 2.09 16.99 13.32
CA TYR A 75 3.15 16.26 14.00
C TYR A 75 2.54 15.49 15.17
N TYR A 76 2.98 14.27 15.40
CA TYR A 76 2.50 13.43 16.47
C TYR A 76 3.64 12.88 17.32
N ASP A 77 3.29 12.47 18.55
CA ASP A 77 4.20 11.85 19.50
C ASP A 77 3.39 10.84 20.35
N VAL A 78 3.62 9.56 20.14
CA VAL A 78 3.02 8.48 20.93
C VAL A 78 3.81 8.34 22.22
N LYS A 79 3.30 8.94 23.29
CA LYS A 79 3.94 8.93 24.61
C LYS A 79 3.98 7.52 25.18
N GLY A 80 5.08 7.20 25.86
CA GLY A 80 5.30 5.87 26.42
C GLY A 80 5.84 4.85 25.43
N CYS A 81 6.11 5.24 24.17
CA CYS A 81 6.78 4.40 23.20
C CYS A 81 8.16 4.96 22.86
N ASP A 82 9.14 4.07 22.67
CA ASP A 82 10.41 4.45 22.10
C ASP A 82 10.21 4.87 20.64
N ASP A 83 10.80 6.00 20.26
CA ASP A 83 10.74 6.51 18.88
C ASP A 83 9.31 6.77 18.34
N GLY A 84 8.40 7.24 19.22
CA GLY A 84 6.97 7.45 18.94
C GLY A 84 6.62 8.67 18.07
N ARG A 85 7.60 9.36 17.46
CA ARG A 85 7.39 10.62 16.75
C ARG A 85 7.27 10.45 15.24
N GLY A 86 6.46 11.32 14.64
CA GLY A 86 6.32 11.41 13.19
C GLY A 86 5.49 12.59 12.74
N SER A 87 5.15 12.62 11.47
CA SER A 87 4.32 13.66 10.87
C SER A 87 3.48 13.10 9.74
N PHE A 88 2.44 13.81 9.34
CA PHE A 88 1.67 13.53 8.13
C PHE A 88 1.01 14.80 7.62
N GLN A 89 0.60 14.78 6.37
CA GLN A 89 -0.24 15.83 5.78
C GLN A 89 -1.64 15.29 5.57
N THR A 90 -2.66 16.07 5.94
CA THR A 90 -4.04 15.78 5.57
C THR A 90 -4.26 16.05 4.09
N ALA A 91 -5.14 15.28 3.45
CA ALA A 91 -5.50 15.49 2.06
C ALA A 91 -6.03 16.93 1.84
N PRO A 92 -5.57 17.66 0.81
CA PRO A 92 -6.18 18.93 0.42
C PRO A 92 -7.57 18.68 -0.17
N ARG A 93 -8.47 19.66 -0.11
CA ARG A 93 -9.81 19.58 -0.73
C ARG A 93 -9.84 20.14 -2.14
N GLU A 94 -9.03 21.15 -2.39
CA GLU A 94 -8.95 21.86 -3.65
C GLU A 94 -7.75 21.38 -4.46
N SER A 95 -7.62 21.90 -5.68
CA SER A 95 -6.45 21.64 -6.50
C SER A 95 -5.19 22.06 -5.74
N ALA A 96 -4.27 21.13 -5.60
CA ALA A 96 -2.99 21.36 -4.95
C ALA A 96 -1.93 20.53 -5.69
N ASP A 97 -0.70 21.02 -5.66
CA ASP A 97 0.43 20.24 -6.13
C ASP A 97 0.76 19.17 -5.09
N PHE A 98 0.97 17.94 -5.53
CA PHE A 98 1.36 16.84 -4.67
C PHE A 98 2.14 15.78 -5.44
N GLN A 99 2.80 14.91 -4.69
CA GLN A 99 3.57 13.80 -5.25
C GLN A 99 3.28 12.52 -4.46
N PHE A 100 3.11 11.41 -5.15
CA PHE A 100 2.98 10.12 -4.51
C PHE A 100 3.93 9.08 -5.11
N ALA A 101 4.31 8.12 -4.29
CA ALA A 101 5.12 6.99 -4.73
C ALA A 101 4.26 5.73 -4.85
N VAL A 102 4.60 4.86 -5.81
CA VAL A 102 3.95 3.57 -6.02
C VAL A 102 5.02 2.49 -6.16
N PHE A 103 4.91 1.44 -5.37
CA PHE A 103 5.71 0.22 -5.47
C PHE A 103 5.01 -0.93 -4.76
N GLY A 104 5.47 -2.16 -4.91
CA GLY A 104 4.94 -3.32 -4.22
C GLY A 104 5.81 -4.56 -4.40
N ASP A 105 5.32 -5.73 -3.96
CA ASP A 105 6.06 -6.98 -4.01
C ASP A 105 7.36 -6.93 -3.19
N THR A 106 7.26 -6.33 -1.99
CA THR A 106 8.37 -6.11 -1.06
C THR A 106 8.66 -7.31 -0.17
N ARG A 107 7.84 -8.34 -0.23
CA ARG A 107 7.66 -9.50 0.63
C ARG A 107 8.91 -10.35 0.96
N THR A 108 9.96 -10.28 0.12
CA THR A 108 11.19 -11.07 0.27
C THR A 108 12.41 -10.23 -0.13
N ARG A 109 13.63 -10.77 0.02
CA ARG A 109 14.88 -10.05 -0.25
C ARG A 109 14.90 -8.69 0.46
N HIS A 110 14.80 -8.71 1.77
CA HIS A 110 14.67 -7.51 2.62
C HIS A 110 15.79 -6.47 2.43
N ASP A 111 16.97 -6.89 2.01
CA ASP A 111 18.07 -6.01 1.58
C ASP A 111 17.69 -5.19 0.34
N MET A 112 17.04 -5.83 -0.63
CA MET A 112 16.57 -5.16 -1.83
C MET A 112 15.39 -4.22 -1.53
N HIS A 113 14.44 -4.66 -0.70
CA HIS A 113 13.34 -3.81 -0.22
C HIS A 113 13.88 -2.54 0.46
N ARG A 114 14.90 -2.64 1.35
CA ARG A 114 15.58 -1.48 1.95
C ARG A 114 16.16 -0.53 0.90
N ARG A 115 16.74 -1.07 -0.17
CA ARG A 115 17.27 -0.25 -1.27
C ARG A 115 16.17 0.46 -2.06
N VAL A 116 15.01 -0.18 -2.26
CA VAL A 116 13.84 0.46 -2.90
C VAL A 116 13.36 1.65 -2.06
N VAL A 117 13.14 1.45 -0.75
CA VAL A 117 12.74 2.51 0.17
C VAL A 117 13.77 3.66 0.18
N ALA A 118 15.05 3.32 0.23
CA ALA A 118 16.13 4.33 0.18
C ALA A 118 16.12 5.11 -1.16
N ALA A 119 15.82 4.44 -2.29
CA ALA A 119 15.72 5.10 -3.60
C ALA A 119 14.50 6.04 -3.66
N VAL A 120 13.35 5.63 -3.12
CA VAL A 120 12.15 6.49 -2.99
C VAL A 120 12.48 7.74 -2.18
N LEU A 121 13.10 7.58 -1.00
CA LEU A 121 13.47 8.70 -0.13
C LEU A 121 14.50 9.64 -0.78
N LYS A 122 15.46 9.08 -1.53
CA LYS A 122 16.45 9.86 -2.28
C LYS A 122 15.82 10.65 -3.43
N HIS A 123 14.79 10.09 -4.08
CA HIS A 123 14.04 10.79 -5.13
C HIS A 123 13.26 11.99 -4.57
N GLY A 124 12.75 11.87 -3.35
CA GLY A 124 12.04 12.91 -2.58
C GLY A 124 10.95 12.30 -1.72
N MET A 125 10.70 12.90 -0.55
CA MET A 125 9.62 12.45 0.34
C MET A 125 8.27 12.66 -0.35
N PRO A 126 7.49 11.61 -0.63
CA PRO A 126 6.16 11.74 -1.22
C PRO A 126 5.16 12.31 -0.19
N ASP A 127 4.00 12.77 -0.64
CA ASP A 127 2.88 13.11 0.26
C ASP A 127 2.17 11.86 0.79
N PHE A 128 2.16 10.79 -0.02
CA PHE A 128 1.66 9.48 0.38
C PHE A 128 2.25 8.36 -0.49
N VAL A 129 2.06 7.13 -0.04
CA VAL A 129 2.47 5.91 -0.76
C VAL A 129 1.24 5.09 -1.13
N LEU A 130 1.18 4.62 -2.38
CA LEU A 130 0.34 3.50 -2.81
C LEU A 130 1.20 2.24 -2.86
N HIS A 131 0.88 1.24 -2.07
CA HIS A 131 1.57 -0.04 -2.11
C HIS A 131 0.73 -1.08 -2.85
N THR A 132 1.26 -1.68 -3.93
CA THR A 132 0.50 -2.55 -4.82
C THR A 132 0.31 -3.99 -4.31
N GLY A 133 0.55 -4.23 -3.01
CA GLY A 133 0.33 -5.54 -2.37
C GLY A 133 1.60 -6.39 -2.24
N ASP A 134 1.47 -7.57 -1.64
CA ASP A 134 2.58 -8.47 -1.32
C ASP A 134 3.63 -7.77 -0.41
N LEU A 135 3.17 -7.24 0.72
CA LEU A 135 3.99 -6.55 1.71
C LEU A 135 4.93 -7.54 2.42
N VAL A 136 4.39 -8.73 2.76
CA VAL A 136 5.08 -9.81 3.47
C VAL A 136 4.94 -11.14 2.74
N ALA A 137 5.86 -12.09 2.98
CA ALA A 137 5.84 -13.39 2.31
C ALA A 137 4.68 -14.30 2.73
N ASP A 138 4.16 -14.11 3.94
CA ASP A 138 2.96 -14.77 4.47
C ASP A 138 2.28 -13.88 5.49
N GLY A 139 1.11 -13.35 5.17
CA GLY A 139 0.33 -12.48 6.08
C GLY A 139 -0.09 -13.17 7.38
N ALA A 140 -0.12 -14.50 7.41
CA ALA A 140 -0.43 -15.27 8.61
C ALA A 140 0.77 -15.39 9.58
N ASP A 141 2.00 -15.18 9.10
CA ASP A 141 3.19 -15.22 9.96
C ASP A 141 3.41 -13.88 10.67
N PRO A 142 3.21 -13.82 11.99
CA PRO A 142 3.37 -12.59 12.76
C PRO A 142 4.82 -12.09 12.81
N ALA A 143 5.83 -12.93 12.54
CA ALA A 143 7.23 -12.55 12.61
C ALA A 143 7.68 -11.70 11.41
N LEU A 144 6.96 -11.75 10.29
CA LEU A 144 7.31 -11.01 9.08
C LEU A 144 6.90 -9.53 9.13
N TRP A 145 5.82 -9.20 9.85
CA TRP A 145 5.30 -7.85 9.91
C TRP A 145 6.24 -6.83 10.56
N PRO A 146 6.90 -7.14 11.71
CA PRO A 146 7.90 -6.24 12.27
C PRO A 146 9.06 -5.93 11.31
N ILE A 147 9.45 -6.89 10.46
CA ILE A 147 10.50 -6.68 9.46
C ILE A 147 10.03 -5.69 8.39
N PHE A 148 8.81 -5.84 7.90
CA PHE A 148 8.20 -4.89 6.97
C PHE A 148 8.13 -3.49 7.58
N PHE A 149 7.58 -3.35 8.77
CA PHE A 149 7.45 -2.07 9.45
C PHE A 149 8.80 -1.39 9.76
N ASP A 150 9.84 -2.20 10.05
CA ASP A 150 11.18 -1.65 10.27
C ASP A 150 11.78 -1.10 8.96
N ILE A 151 11.60 -1.78 7.85
CA ILE A 151 12.11 -1.35 6.54
C ILE A 151 11.40 -0.08 6.07
N GLU A 152 10.08 -0.03 6.20
CA GLU A 152 9.23 1.08 5.77
C GLU A 152 9.18 2.24 6.77
N ARG A 153 9.87 2.16 7.89
CA ARG A 153 9.77 3.09 9.03
C ARG A 153 9.80 4.55 8.63
N GLU A 154 10.77 4.96 7.82
CA GLU A 154 10.95 6.37 7.46
C GLU A 154 9.83 6.91 6.56
N LEU A 155 9.26 6.08 5.69
CA LEU A 155 8.07 6.43 4.92
C LEU A 155 6.84 6.44 5.82
N LEU A 156 6.57 5.34 6.50
CA LEU A 156 5.36 5.14 7.30
C LEU A 156 5.16 6.22 8.38
N ARG A 157 6.24 6.68 9.02
CA ARG A 157 6.14 7.72 10.08
C ARG A 157 5.90 9.14 9.55
N ASN A 158 6.10 9.38 8.24
CA ASN A 158 6.09 10.74 7.68
C ASN A 158 5.01 10.98 6.63
N VAL A 159 4.44 9.92 6.06
CA VAL A 159 3.45 10.02 4.98
C VAL A 159 2.28 9.06 5.19
N ALA A 160 1.14 9.36 4.58
CA ALA A 160 0.00 8.45 4.54
C ALA A 160 0.33 7.20 3.71
N PHE A 161 -0.18 6.04 4.11
CA PHE A 161 0.10 4.77 3.45
C PHE A 161 -1.21 4.06 3.08
N TYR A 162 -1.35 3.72 1.79
CA TYR A 162 -2.54 3.12 1.21
C TYR A 162 -2.19 1.79 0.52
N PRO A 163 -2.31 0.64 1.20
CA PRO A 163 -1.95 -0.65 0.64
C PRO A 163 -3.10 -1.31 -0.12
N SER A 164 -2.78 -1.99 -1.24
CA SER A 164 -3.60 -3.05 -1.81
C SER A 164 -3.32 -4.38 -1.11
N LEU A 165 -4.32 -5.25 -1.05
CA LEU A 165 -4.15 -6.62 -0.59
C LEU A 165 -3.51 -7.46 -1.71
N GLY A 166 -2.36 -8.08 -1.45
CA GLY A 166 -1.72 -9.04 -2.33
C GLY A 166 -2.08 -10.50 -1.97
N ASN A 167 -1.71 -11.44 -2.83
CA ASN A 167 -2.02 -12.85 -2.60
C ASN A 167 -1.17 -13.47 -1.47
N HIS A 168 -0.04 -12.90 -1.12
CA HIS A 168 0.80 -13.32 0.00
C HIS A 168 0.27 -12.88 1.36
N GLU A 169 -0.53 -11.84 1.44
CA GLU A 169 -1.28 -11.48 2.65
C GLU A 169 -2.36 -12.52 2.97
N ARG A 170 -2.78 -13.35 1.99
CA ARG A 170 -3.77 -14.44 2.14
C ARG A 170 -5.07 -14.01 2.82
N ASN A 171 -5.50 -12.76 2.56
CA ASN A 171 -6.68 -12.18 3.20
C ASN A 171 -6.65 -12.31 4.74
N ASN A 172 -5.47 -12.22 5.34
CA ASN A 172 -5.29 -12.42 6.78
C ASN A 172 -5.84 -11.22 7.57
N PRO A 173 -6.54 -11.45 8.69
CA PRO A 173 -7.08 -10.37 9.54
C PRO A 173 -6.06 -9.32 10.00
N ARG A 174 -4.76 -9.67 10.12
CA ARG A 174 -3.70 -8.72 10.49
C ARG A 174 -3.55 -7.58 9.49
N PHE A 175 -3.73 -7.84 8.20
CA PHE A 175 -3.69 -6.78 7.18
C PHE A 175 -4.75 -5.70 7.48
N TYR A 176 -5.97 -6.12 7.77
CA TYR A 176 -7.07 -5.20 8.09
C TYR A 176 -6.86 -4.47 9.40
N ASP A 177 -6.37 -5.17 10.42
CA ASP A 177 -6.14 -4.60 11.74
C ASP A 177 -5.01 -3.56 11.70
N PHE A 178 -3.88 -3.88 11.07
CA PHE A 178 -2.73 -2.98 10.99
C PHE A 178 -3.04 -1.73 10.16
N PHE A 179 -3.72 -1.86 9.03
CA PHE A 179 -4.05 -0.73 8.18
C PHE A 179 -5.43 -0.11 8.44
N ASN A 180 -6.10 -0.55 9.51
CA ASN A 180 -7.42 -0.08 9.93
C ASN A 180 -8.45 -0.08 8.78
N LEU A 181 -8.52 -1.18 8.06
CA LEU A 181 -9.44 -1.39 6.94
C LEU A 181 -10.59 -2.30 7.35
N THR A 182 -11.77 -2.08 6.79
CA THR A 182 -12.95 -2.94 6.98
C THR A 182 -13.20 -3.85 5.77
N LEU A 183 -12.78 -3.39 4.59
CA LEU A 183 -12.86 -4.10 3.31
C LEU A 183 -11.51 -4.05 2.61
N PRO A 184 -11.18 -5.01 1.73
CA PRO A 184 -9.94 -4.98 0.96
C PRO A 184 -10.01 -4.06 -0.26
N TYR A 185 -11.10 -3.31 -0.42
CA TYR A 185 -11.26 -2.29 -1.44
C TYR A 185 -11.83 -1.01 -0.82
N TYR A 186 -11.37 0.12 -1.31
CA TYR A 186 -11.74 1.45 -0.80
C TYR A 186 -11.31 2.54 -1.79
N SER A 187 -11.76 3.77 -1.56
CA SER A 187 -11.31 4.93 -2.32
C SER A 187 -11.03 6.13 -1.40
N PHE A 188 -10.27 7.06 -1.90
CA PHE A 188 -9.98 8.32 -1.24
C PHE A 188 -9.67 9.41 -2.25
N ASP A 189 -9.81 10.67 -1.84
CA ASP A 189 -9.46 11.82 -2.65
C ASP A 189 -8.20 12.51 -2.10
N TRP A 190 -7.37 13.00 -3.02
CA TRP A 190 -6.26 13.87 -2.69
C TRP A 190 -6.28 15.08 -3.64
N GLY A 191 -6.75 16.22 -3.15
CA GLY A 191 -7.06 17.36 -3.99
C GLY A 191 -8.16 17.07 -5.03
N LYS A 192 -7.83 17.25 -6.29
CA LYS A 192 -8.72 16.94 -7.43
C LYS A 192 -8.42 15.59 -8.08
N ALA A 193 -7.64 14.75 -7.45
CA ALA A 193 -7.43 13.39 -7.90
C ALA A 193 -8.20 12.39 -7.02
N HIS A 194 -8.82 11.42 -7.66
CA HIS A 194 -9.55 10.33 -7.03
C HIS A 194 -8.74 9.03 -7.15
N PHE A 195 -8.62 8.32 -6.05
CA PHE A 195 -7.83 7.09 -5.93
C PHE A 195 -8.71 5.92 -5.52
N ILE A 196 -8.61 4.83 -6.25
CA ILE A 196 -9.39 3.60 -6.06
C ILE A 196 -8.42 2.47 -5.75
N VAL A 197 -8.69 1.72 -4.68
CA VAL A 197 -7.96 0.50 -4.34
C VAL A 197 -8.90 -0.68 -4.48
N LEU A 198 -8.55 -1.68 -5.30
CA LEU A 198 -9.33 -2.90 -5.50
C LEU A 198 -8.63 -4.11 -4.92
N CYS A 199 -9.42 -5.08 -4.48
CA CYS A 199 -8.97 -6.42 -4.19
C CYS A 199 -9.04 -7.29 -5.44
N SER A 200 -7.90 -7.64 -5.99
CA SER A 200 -7.79 -8.57 -7.11
C SER A 200 -7.49 -10.02 -6.69
N ASP A 201 -7.19 -10.25 -5.41
CA ASP A 201 -6.95 -11.60 -4.86
C ASP A 201 -8.26 -12.29 -4.46
N ILE A 202 -9.08 -12.59 -5.45
CA ILE A 202 -10.39 -13.21 -5.26
C ILE A 202 -10.25 -14.64 -4.71
N GLY A 203 -9.14 -15.29 -5.04
CA GLY A 203 -8.83 -16.64 -4.58
C GLY A 203 -8.82 -16.78 -3.07
N ASN A 204 -8.26 -15.79 -2.36
CA ASN A 204 -8.21 -15.74 -0.90
C ASN A 204 -9.34 -14.92 -0.29
N ALA A 205 -10.08 -14.10 -1.07
CA ALA A 205 -11.16 -13.25 -0.57
C ALA A 205 -12.31 -14.04 0.05
N ALA A 206 -12.57 -15.27 -0.44
CA ALA A 206 -13.62 -16.14 0.08
C ALA A 206 -13.29 -17.62 -0.13
N THR A 207 -13.84 -18.49 0.73
CA THR A 207 -13.53 -19.91 0.76
C THR A 207 -14.28 -20.74 -0.28
N SER A 208 -15.47 -20.31 -0.74
CA SER A 208 -16.27 -21.02 -1.74
C SER A 208 -16.38 -20.22 -3.04
N GLN A 209 -16.58 -20.92 -4.15
CA GLN A 209 -16.78 -20.29 -5.45
C GLN A 209 -17.96 -19.32 -5.47
N ALA A 210 -19.09 -19.69 -4.85
CA ALA A 210 -20.25 -18.81 -4.77
C ALA A 210 -19.96 -17.52 -3.98
N ALA A 211 -19.22 -17.62 -2.87
CA ALA A 211 -18.82 -16.47 -2.08
C ALA A 211 -17.81 -15.57 -2.83
N ARG A 212 -16.91 -16.15 -3.64
CA ARG A 212 -15.98 -15.39 -4.49
C ARG A 212 -16.73 -14.58 -5.55
N VAL A 213 -17.70 -15.22 -6.22
CA VAL A 213 -18.56 -14.53 -7.20
C VAL A 213 -19.37 -13.41 -6.54
N SER A 214 -19.94 -13.66 -5.35
CA SER A 214 -20.70 -12.64 -4.61
C SER A 214 -19.82 -11.45 -4.25
N PHE A 215 -18.64 -11.70 -3.68
CA PHE A 215 -17.65 -10.68 -3.32
C PHE A 215 -17.25 -9.83 -4.53
N TRP A 216 -16.92 -10.49 -5.64
CA TRP A 216 -16.52 -9.78 -6.86
C TRP A 216 -17.65 -8.90 -7.41
N ASN A 217 -18.86 -9.41 -7.51
CA ASN A 217 -20.01 -8.66 -7.99
C ASN A 217 -20.35 -7.47 -7.07
N GLU A 218 -20.14 -7.60 -5.77
CA GLU A 218 -20.32 -6.52 -4.80
C GLU A 218 -19.28 -5.44 -4.97
N GLN A 219 -18.00 -5.82 -5.12
CA GLN A 219 -16.91 -4.89 -5.40
C GLN A 219 -17.11 -4.16 -6.74
N VAL A 220 -17.54 -4.86 -7.80
CA VAL A 220 -17.79 -4.23 -9.11
C VAL A 220 -18.91 -3.20 -9.03
N ARG A 221 -20.02 -3.50 -8.35
CA ARG A 221 -21.11 -2.52 -8.14
C ARG A 221 -20.62 -1.30 -7.37
N TRP A 222 -19.87 -1.53 -6.29
CA TRP A 222 -19.25 -0.44 -5.53
C TRP A 222 -18.34 0.42 -6.42
N LEU A 223 -17.50 -0.21 -7.24
CA LEU A 223 -16.60 0.48 -8.18
C LEU A 223 -17.37 1.34 -9.20
N GLU A 224 -18.46 0.83 -9.78
CA GLU A 224 -19.30 1.56 -10.72
C GLU A 224 -19.92 2.81 -10.05
N GLU A 225 -20.41 2.66 -8.82
CA GLU A 225 -20.95 3.79 -8.04
C GLU A 225 -19.88 4.81 -7.67
N ASP A 226 -18.69 4.36 -7.30
CA ASP A 226 -17.57 5.20 -6.91
C ASP A 226 -17.03 6.01 -8.11
N LEU A 227 -16.84 5.35 -9.26
CA LEU A 227 -16.48 6.01 -10.51
C LEU A 227 -17.55 7.03 -10.97
N ALA A 228 -18.83 6.74 -10.75
CA ALA A 228 -19.90 7.69 -11.07
C ALA A 228 -19.87 8.93 -10.17
N LYS A 229 -19.46 8.79 -8.90
CA LYS A 229 -19.32 9.91 -7.95
C LYS A 229 -18.09 10.77 -8.22
N SER A 230 -17.04 10.20 -8.80
CA SER A 230 -15.75 10.86 -9.03
C SER A 230 -15.63 11.55 -10.41
N GLN A 231 -16.73 11.80 -11.12
CA GLN A 231 -16.73 12.39 -12.47
C GLN A 231 -16.10 13.79 -12.56
N ASN A 232 -16.04 14.52 -11.43
CA ASN A 232 -15.45 15.86 -11.35
C ASN A 232 -13.96 15.85 -10.95
N ALA A 233 -13.35 14.67 -10.77
CA ALA A 233 -11.92 14.56 -10.52
C ALA A 233 -11.14 14.88 -11.81
N ASP A 234 -10.04 15.64 -11.67
CA ASP A 234 -9.14 15.91 -12.80
C ASP A 234 -8.37 14.63 -13.21
N PHE A 235 -8.05 13.78 -12.24
CA PHE A 235 -7.39 12.50 -12.47
C PHE A 235 -8.10 11.40 -11.67
N ARG A 236 -8.18 10.20 -12.26
CA ARG A 236 -8.68 9.00 -11.60
C ARG A 236 -7.62 7.90 -11.71
N PHE A 237 -7.09 7.52 -10.56
CA PHE A 237 -6.08 6.49 -10.43
C PHE A 237 -6.65 5.25 -9.74
N LEU A 238 -6.21 4.09 -10.16
CA LEU A 238 -6.60 2.82 -9.56
C LEU A 238 -5.34 2.05 -9.15
N THR A 239 -5.41 1.32 -8.05
CA THR A 239 -4.41 0.32 -7.70
C THR A 239 -5.06 -1.00 -7.33
N ALA A 240 -4.43 -2.09 -7.73
CA ALA A 240 -4.75 -3.45 -7.35
C ALA A 240 -3.47 -4.28 -7.41
N HIS A 241 -3.46 -5.46 -6.76
CA HIS A 241 -2.26 -6.28 -6.81
C HIS A 241 -2.04 -6.93 -8.18
N HIS A 242 -3.02 -7.68 -8.69
CA HIS A 242 -2.88 -8.40 -9.97
C HIS A 242 -3.16 -7.48 -11.16
N PRO A 243 -2.27 -7.45 -12.17
CA PRO A 243 -2.48 -6.66 -13.38
C PRO A 243 -3.48 -7.32 -14.35
N PRO A 244 -4.27 -6.52 -15.10
CA PRO A 244 -5.13 -7.05 -16.16
C PRO A 244 -4.39 -7.44 -17.45
N ILE A 245 -3.14 -6.97 -17.61
CA ILE A 245 -2.28 -7.18 -18.78
C ILE A 245 -0.87 -7.52 -18.27
N THR A 246 -0.23 -8.51 -18.90
CA THR A 246 1.14 -8.91 -18.52
C THR A 246 2.00 -9.30 -19.71
N ALA A 247 3.30 -8.98 -19.64
CA ALA A 247 4.35 -9.47 -20.53
C ALA A 247 4.99 -10.79 -20.04
N VAL A 248 4.62 -11.30 -18.87
CA VAL A 248 5.12 -12.56 -18.31
C VAL A 248 4.30 -13.72 -18.91
N ALA A 249 4.87 -14.45 -19.87
CA ALA A 249 4.13 -15.45 -20.67
C ALA A 249 3.31 -16.44 -19.83
N ARG A 250 3.92 -16.96 -18.76
CA ARG A 250 3.27 -17.95 -17.86
C ARG A 250 2.11 -17.40 -17.03
N ARG A 251 1.92 -16.07 -17.00
CA ARG A 251 0.87 -15.39 -16.23
C ARG A 251 -0.22 -14.79 -17.11
N GLN A 252 -0.09 -14.93 -18.43
CA GLN A 252 -1.13 -14.43 -19.35
C GLN A 252 -2.43 -15.19 -19.17
N GLY A 253 -3.50 -14.46 -18.80
CA GLY A 253 -4.81 -15.02 -18.51
C GLY A 253 -5.04 -15.45 -17.06
N ASP A 254 -4.08 -15.23 -16.14
CA ASP A 254 -4.22 -15.61 -14.73
C ASP A 254 -5.28 -14.79 -13.98
N ASN A 255 -5.61 -13.59 -14.45
CA ASN A 255 -6.58 -12.71 -13.79
C ASN A 255 -7.68 -12.22 -14.76
N PRO A 256 -8.59 -13.12 -15.20
CA PRO A 256 -9.63 -12.77 -16.15
C PRO A 256 -10.62 -11.74 -15.59
N GLU A 257 -10.85 -11.71 -14.28
CA GLU A 257 -11.75 -10.76 -13.63
C GLU A 257 -11.24 -9.32 -13.75
N MET A 258 -9.95 -9.07 -13.51
CA MET A 258 -9.37 -7.74 -13.71
C MET A 258 -9.36 -7.36 -15.19
N ALA A 259 -9.07 -8.31 -16.08
CA ALA A 259 -9.11 -8.07 -17.51
C ALA A 259 -10.55 -7.71 -18.00
N ALA A 260 -11.58 -8.29 -17.39
CA ALA A 260 -12.98 -7.97 -17.67
C ALA A 260 -13.39 -6.55 -17.25
N LEU A 261 -12.66 -5.91 -16.33
CA LEU A 261 -12.91 -4.52 -15.92
C LEU A 261 -12.35 -3.47 -16.90
N MET A 262 -11.44 -3.85 -17.80
CA MET A 262 -10.80 -2.89 -18.71
C MET A 262 -11.80 -2.05 -19.53
N PRO A 263 -12.89 -2.60 -20.12
CA PRO A 263 -13.88 -1.78 -20.79
C PRO A 263 -14.58 -0.76 -19.89
N LEU A 264 -14.76 -1.07 -18.60
CA LEU A 264 -15.29 -0.11 -17.62
C LEU A 264 -14.29 1.02 -17.38
N PHE A 265 -13.01 0.71 -17.21
CA PHE A 265 -11.94 1.69 -17.02
C PHE A 265 -11.83 2.64 -18.23
N GLU A 266 -11.89 2.09 -19.43
CA GLU A 266 -11.87 2.84 -20.70
C GLU A 266 -13.10 3.76 -20.81
N LYS A 267 -14.31 3.23 -20.57
CA LYS A 267 -15.57 3.99 -20.62
C LYS A 267 -15.60 5.12 -19.59
N GLN A 268 -15.01 4.90 -18.42
CA GLN A 268 -14.98 5.86 -17.33
C GLN A 268 -13.74 6.77 -17.38
N HIS A 269 -12.93 6.70 -18.42
CA HIS A 269 -11.74 7.51 -18.63
C HIS A 269 -10.79 7.46 -17.41
N LEU A 270 -10.49 6.25 -16.92
CA LEU A 270 -9.46 6.09 -15.89
C LEU A 270 -8.13 6.61 -16.41
N THR A 271 -7.42 7.41 -15.62
CA THR A 271 -6.12 7.98 -16.02
C THR A 271 -5.06 6.89 -16.08
N ALA A 272 -4.89 6.16 -14.97
CA ALA A 272 -3.95 5.03 -14.89
C ALA A 272 -4.34 4.02 -13.82
N GLY A 273 -4.02 2.75 -14.06
CA GLY A 273 -4.01 1.69 -13.07
C GLY A 273 -2.59 1.29 -12.71
N PHE A 274 -2.31 1.12 -11.41
CA PHE A 274 -1.04 0.67 -10.86
C PHE A 274 -1.17 -0.73 -10.28
N PHE A 275 -0.21 -1.61 -10.62
CA PHE A 275 -0.28 -3.03 -10.27
C PHE A 275 1.07 -3.55 -9.76
N GLY A 276 1.02 -4.65 -9.02
CA GLY A 276 2.16 -5.46 -8.60
C GLY A 276 2.14 -6.85 -9.25
N HIS A 277 2.42 -7.89 -8.41
CA HIS A 277 2.34 -9.31 -8.75
C HIS A 277 3.37 -9.79 -9.76
N ASP A 278 3.57 -9.08 -10.84
CA ASP A 278 4.67 -9.29 -11.77
C ASP A 278 5.88 -8.48 -11.31
N HIS A 279 6.92 -9.17 -10.89
CA HIS A 279 8.11 -8.57 -10.27
C HIS A 279 9.01 -7.94 -11.34
N ASN A 280 8.57 -6.84 -11.92
CA ASN A 280 9.25 -6.10 -12.99
C ASN A 280 8.56 -4.75 -13.19
N TYR A 281 8.93 -4.03 -14.25
CA TYR A 281 8.22 -2.84 -14.72
C TYR A 281 7.56 -3.12 -16.06
N GLN A 282 6.27 -2.78 -16.19
CA GLN A 282 5.52 -2.89 -17.44
C GLN A 282 4.60 -1.68 -17.59
N HIS A 283 4.52 -1.12 -18.79
CA HIS A 283 3.61 -0.04 -19.15
C HIS A 283 2.90 -0.35 -20.45
N TYR A 284 1.58 -0.27 -20.40
CA TYR A 284 0.69 -0.44 -21.53
C TYR A 284 -0.22 0.77 -21.66
N LEU A 285 -0.52 1.14 -22.92
CA LEU A 285 -1.54 2.15 -23.24
C LEU A 285 -2.62 1.50 -24.10
N LYS A 286 -3.85 1.49 -23.60
CA LYS A 286 -4.99 0.93 -24.35
C LYS A 286 -6.20 1.84 -24.19
N ASN A 287 -6.72 2.30 -25.31
CA ASN A 287 -7.92 3.16 -25.41
C ASN A 287 -7.88 4.36 -24.44
N GLY A 288 -6.68 4.98 -24.29
CA GLY A 288 -6.48 6.16 -23.45
C GLY A 288 -6.19 5.88 -21.98
N VAL A 289 -6.26 4.62 -21.54
CA VAL A 289 -5.93 4.22 -20.16
C VAL A 289 -4.52 3.66 -20.09
N HIS A 290 -3.73 4.13 -19.12
CA HIS A 290 -2.39 3.61 -18.82
C HIS A 290 -2.48 2.48 -17.79
N TYR A 291 -1.85 1.35 -18.07
CA TYR A 291 -1.73 0.21 -17.16
C TYR A 291 -0.25 0.03 -16.82
N VAL A 292 0.09 0.26 -15.56
CA VAL A 292 1.49 0.29 -15.09
C VAL A 292 1.69 -0.76 -14.02
N THR A 293 2.51 -1.77 -14.29
CA THR A 293 2.99 -2.72 -13.28
C THR A 293 4.30 -2.22 -12.70
N THR A 294 4.41 -2.14 -11.38
CA THR A 294 5.59 -1.70 -10.63
C THR A 294 5.84 -2.65 -9.44
N GLY A 295 6.03 -3.94 -9.76
CA GLY A 295 6.24 -5.01 -8.78
C GLY A 295 7.72 -5.28 -8.47
N GLY A 296 8.61 -4.35 -8.79
CA GLY A 296 10.05 -4.48 -8.57
C GLY A 296 10.50 -4.08 -7.15
N GLY A 297 9.64 -4.19 -6.12
CA GLY A 297 9.89 -3.69 -4.76
C GLY A 297 10.81 -4.54 -3.89
N GLY A 298 11.26 -5.72 -4.36
CA GLY A 298 12.18 -6.55 -3.57
C GLY A 298 12.07 -8.04 -3.85
N ALA A 299 10.91 -8.57 -4.26
CA ALA A 299 10.77 -9.97 -4.64
C ALA A 299 11.65 -10.33 -5.87
N PRO A 300 12.03 -11.60 -6.08
CA PRO A 300 12.83 -12.01 -7.23
C PRO A 300 12.18 -11.61 -8.56
N LEU A 301 12.94 -10.97 -9.43
CA LEU A 301 12.43 -10.45 -10.70
C LEU A 301 11.94 -11.56 -11.65
N TYR A 302 10.96 -11.19 -12.49
CA TYR A 302 10.46 -12.02 -13.58
C TYR A 302 10.86 -11.44 -14.94
N ASP A 303 11.10 -12.33 -15.90
CA ASP A 303 11.33 -11.95 -17.29
C ASP A 303 10.06 -11.38 -17.91
N VAL A 304 10.26 -10.48 -18.88
CA VAL A 304 9.21 -9.86 -19.69
C VAL A 304 9.27 -10.42 -21.11
N ASP A 305 8.99 -11.72 -21.21
CA ASP A 305 9.29 -12.56 -22.37
C ASP A 305 8.21 -12.56 -23.47
N LYS A 306 7.00 -12.06 -23.16
CA LYS A 306 5.89 -12.03 -24.15
C LYS A 306 5.03 -10.75 -24.05
N PRO A 307 5.58 -9.58 -24.38
CA PRO A 307 4.82 -8.35 -24.34
C PRO A 307 3.70 -8.33 -25.40
N PRO A 308 2.46 -7.95 -25.02
CA PRO A 308 1.33 -7.83 -25.93
C PRO A 308 1.58 -6.79 -27.02
N ALA A 309 1.41 -7.17 -28.30
CA ALA A 309 1.61 -6.27 -29.42
C ALA A 309 0.57 -5.13 -29.48
N GLY A 310 0.97 -3.98 -29.97
CA GLY A 310 0.10 -2.83 -30.27
C GLY A 310 -0.28 -1.96 -29.09
N ILE A 311 -0.08 -2.41 -27.84
CA ILE A 311 -0.40 -1.65 -26.63
C ILE A 311 0.80 -1.44 -25.71
N THR A 312 1.85 -2.25 -25.83
CA THR A 312 3.05 -2.16 -25.00
C THR A 312 3.84 -0.89 -25.32
N GLN A 313 4.11 -0.09 -24.28
CA GLN A 313 4.94 1.10 -24.34
C GLN A 313 6.35 0.82 -23.81
N LYS A 314 6.43 0.16 -22.64
CA LYS A 314 7.69 -0.20 -21.99
C LYS A 314 7.54 -1.47 -21.18
N VAL A 315 8.54 -2.35 -21.24
CA VAL A 315 8.68 -3.51 -20.34
C VAL A 315 10.15 -3.71 -20.02
N ILE A 316 10.47 -3.96 -18.75
CA ILE A 316 11.84 -4.19 -18.29
C ILE A 316 11.85 -5.00 -16.99
N SER A 317 12.70 -6.03 -16.94
CA SER A 317 12.97 -6.79 -15.72
C SER A 317 13.99 -6.04 -14.86
N ALA A 318 13.50 -5.23 -13.92
CA ALA A 318 14.33 -4.43 -13.02
C ALA A 318 13.60 -4.16 -11.70
N GLU A 319 14.37 -4.03 -10.61
CA GLU A 319 13.86 -3.39 -9.40
C GLU A 319 13.51 -1.94 -9.68
N ASN A 320 12.34 -1.51 -9.19
CA ASN A 320 11.83 -0.20 -9.56
C ASN A 320 10.81 0.32 -8.53
N PHE A 321 10.59 1.61 -8.60
CA PHE A 321 9.43 2.30 -8.05
C PHE A 321 8.94 3.36 -9.04
N VAL A 322 7.74 3.85 -8.82
CA VAL A 322 7.12 4.92 -9.60
C VAL A 322 6.91 6.12 -8.71
N SER A 323 7.21 7.31 -9.20
CA SER A 323 6.81 8.59 -8.63
C SER A 323 5.85 9.29 -9.58
N VAL A 324 4.74 9.80 -9.05
CA VAL A 324 3.79 10.61 -9.83
C VAL A 324 3.69 11.99 -9.19
N LYS A 325 3.98 13.02 -9.96
CA LYS A 325 3.84 14.43 -9.57
C LYS A 325 2.63 15.03 -10.26
N VAL A 326 1.70 15.53 -9.48
CA VAL A 326 0.53 16.29 -9.95
C VAL A 326 0.78 17.77 -9.73
N THR A 327 0.61 18.57 -10.78
CA THR A 327 0.79 20.03 -10.74
C THR A 327 -0.35 20.69 -11.49
N GLY A 328 -1.29 21.27 -10.77
CA GLY A 328 -2.52 21.82 -11.34
C GLY A 328 -3.30 20.76 -12.11
N LYS A 329 -3.47 20.94 -13.41
CA LYS A 329 -4.15 20.01 -14.34
C LYS A 329 -3.17 19.17 -15.16
N SER A 330 -1.95 18.97 -14.71
CA SER A 330 -1.00 18.05 -15.33
C SER A 330 -0.50 17.04 -14.31
N ALA A 331 -0.24 15.83 -14.74
CA ALA A 331 0.42 14.84 -13.91
C ALA A 331 1.49 14.13 -14.73
N GLN A 332 2.65 13.90 -14.10
CA GLN A 332 3.77 13.21 -14.72
C GLN A 332 4.20 12.04 -13.85
N LEU A 333 4.34 10.87 -14.49
CA LEU A 333 4.92 9.68 -13.90
C LEU A 333 6.38 9.56 -14.31
N GLU A 334 7.24 9.25 -13.38
CA GLU A 334 8.59 8.76 -13.60
C GLU A 334 8.76 7.39 -12.93
N ALA A 335 9.08 6.37 -13.72
CA ALA A 335 9.52 5.08 -13.22
C ALA A 335 11.04 5.09 -13.10
N SER A 336 11.56 4.73 -11.93
CA SER A 336 12.98 4.82 -11.59
C SER A 336 13.55 3.49 -11.16
N GLY A 337 14.75 3.18 -11.64
CA GLY A 337 15.59 2.11 -11.11
C GLY A 337 16.29 2.53 -9.81
N LEU A 338 16.86 1.55 -9.10
CA LEU A 338 17.51 1.80 -7.80
C LEU A 338 18.84 2.57 -7.92
N ASP A 339 19.42 2.63 -9.09
CA ASP A 339 20.60 3.42 -9.41
C ASP A 339 20.29 4.89 -9.76
N GLY A 340 18.99 5.24 -9.80
CA GLY A 340 18.48 6.55 -10.20
C GLY A 340 18.30 6.68 -11.71
N SER A 341 18.45 5.61 -12.49
CA SER A 341 18.11 5.60 -13.91
C SER A 341 16.62 5.78 -14.11
N VAL A 342 16.23 6.57 -15.11
CA VAL A 342 14.83 6.71 -15.51
C VAL A 342 14.49 5.57 -16.45
N LEU A 343 13.57 4.71 -16.05
CA LEU A 343 13.10 3.58 -16.85
C LEU A 343 12.02 4.00 -17.83
N ASP A 344 11.10 4.89 -17.40
CA ASP A 344 9.99 5.37 -18.22
C ASP A 344 9.49 6.74 -17.73
N ARG A 345 8.83 7.50 -18.62
CA ARG A 345 8.10 8.73 -18.31
C ARG A 345 6.77 8.76 -19.01
N ILE A 346 5.73 9.17 -18.29
CA ILE A 346 4.37 9.29 -18.81
C ILE A 346 3.83 10.67 -18.41
N ASP A 347 3.33 11.41 -19.38
CA ASP A 347 2.57 12.64 -19.16
C ASP A 347 1.09 12.32 -19.23
N PHE A 348 0.39 12.43 -18.12
CA PHE A 348 -1.07 12.26 -18.05
C PHE A 348 -1.77 13.58 -18.39
N LYS A 349 -2.84 13.46 -19.15
CA LYS A 349 -3.77 14.56 -19.40
C LYS A 349 -5.06 14.31 -18.63
N PRO A 350 -5.73 15.37 -18.12
CA PRO A 350 -7.03 15.26 -17.50
C PRO A 350 -8.11 14.69 -18.41
#